data_6a67e5988e94679d8d14bc4c00247117
#
_entry.id   6a67e5988e94679d8d14bc4c00247117
#
_cell.length_a   1.000
_cell.length_b   1.000
_cell.length_c   1.000
_cell.angle_alpha   90.00
_cell.angle_beta   90.00
_cell.angle_gamma   90.00
#
_symmetry.space_group_name_H-M   'P 1'
#
loop_
_entity.id
_entity.type
_entity.pdbx_description
1 polymer ?
#
loop_
_entity_poly.entity_id
_entity_poly.type
_entity_poly.pdbx_seq_one_letter_code
_entity_poly.pdbx_strand_id
1 'polypeptide(L)'
;DPIRDDVHQVQPHAISITQASEYGRSYRPEEIAAIAELARERELGLHMDGARFANAVAFLDCAPSAAAGPVDALSFGFIKNGGMSAEAIVFFDPALADVARYRRKRAGHLQSKGRFLAAQLKAMLEGDIWLANARHANAAAAEIGTACAGRLMHPVEANELFVRCTPAE
;
A
#
# COMPACT_ATOMS: atom_id res chain seq x y z
N ASP A 1 14.70 -4.14 -21.33
CA ASP A 1 13.32 -4.66 -21.47
C ASP A 1 13.39 -6.14 -21.85
N PRO A 2 12.61 -7.02 -21.20
CA PRO A 2 12.52 -8.41 -21.62
C PRO A 2 11.92 -8.50 -23.02
N ILE A 3 12.45 -9.41 -23.82
CA ILE A 3 11.89 -9.68 -25.15
C ILE A 3 10.61 -10.47 -24.95
N ARG A 4 9.48 -9.96 -25.46
CA ARG A 4 8.19 -10.67 -25.42
C ARG A 4 8.30 -12.01 -26.15
N ASP A 5 7.65 -13.04 -25.56
CA ASP A 5 7.61 -14.40 -26.10
C ASP A 5 8.97 -15.14 -26.19
N ASP A 6 10.02 -14.59 -25.56
CA ASP A 6 11.27 -15.31 -25.39
C ASP A 6 11.18 -16.24 -24.17
N VAL A 7 11.23 -17.56 -24.41
CA VAL A 7 11.14 -18.58 -23.36
C VAL A 7 12.30 -18.58 -22.38
N HIS A 8 13.41 -17.91 -22.69
CA HIS A 8 14.57 -17.77 -21.81
C HIS A 8 14.49 -16.53 -20.90
N GLN A 9 13.45 -15.70 -21.04
CA GLN A 9 13.26 -14.48 -20.27
C GLN A 9 11.96 -14.50 -19.47
N VAL A 10 12.02 -13.87 -18.31
CA VAL A 10 10.80 -13.61 -17.52
C VAL A 10 9.87 -12.72 -18.31
N GLN A 11 8.59 -13.12 -18.37
CA GLN A 11 7.55 -12.34 -19.05
C GLN A 11 6.76 -11.56 -17.99
N PRO A 12 7.04 -10.26 -17.77
CA PRO A 12 6.32 -9.47 -16.79
C PRO A 12 4.88 -9.21 -17.26
N HIS A 13 3.94 -9.27 -16.32
CA HIS A 13 2.53 -8.96 -16.54
C HIS A 13 2.03 -7.78 -15.70
N ALA A 14 2.79 -7.39 -14.69
CA ALA A 14 2.43 -6.28 -13.83
C ALA A 14 3.66 -5.59 -13.25
N ILE A 15 3.48 -4.31 -12.91
CA ILE A 15 4.33 -3.54 -12.01
C ILE A 15 3.64 -3.53 -10.65
N SER A 16 4.41 -3.70 -9.57
CA SER A 16 3.91 -3.54 -8.21
C SER A 16 4.71 -2.45 -7.51
N ILE A 17 4.02 -1.50 -6.91
CA ILE A 17 4.59 -0.45 -6.07
C ILE A 17 4.06 -0.58 -4.65
N THR A 18 4.76 -0.04 -3.66
CA THR A 18 4.36 -0.12 -2.25
C THR A 18 4.12 1.28 -1.69
N GLN A 19 2.91 1.53 -1.15
CA GLN A 19 2.48 2.83 -0.63
C GLN A 19 2.04 2.69 0.86
N ALA A 20 2.72 3.28 1.88
CA ALA A 20 4.06 3.85 1.74
C ALA A 20 5.10 2.77 1.49
N SER A 21 6.22 3.15 0.89
CA SER A 21 7.31 2.22 0.54
C SER A 21 8.00 1.64 1.79
N GLU A 22 8.78 0.57 1.62
CA GLU A 22 9.57 -0.08 2.68
C GLU A 22 10.64 0.84 3.32
N TYR A 23 10.88 2.01 2.75
CA TYR A 23 11.76 3.04 3.30
C TYR A 23 11.00 4.19 3.98
N GLY A 24 9.69 4.01 4.24
CA GLY A 24 8.85 5.03 4.86
C GLY A 24 8.58 6.25 3.97
N ARG A 25 8.74 6.11 2.64
CA ARG A 25 8.49 7.17 1.66
C ARG A 25 7.15 6.97 1.00
N SER A 26 6.46 8.06 0.75
CA SER A 26 5.16 8.05 0.06
C SER A 26 5.30 8.58 -1.36
N TYR A 27 4.86 7.80 -2.36
CA TYR A 27 4.73 8.29 -3.74
C TYR A 27 3.72 9.43 -3.79
N ARG A 28 4.04 10.45 -4.57
CA ARG A 28 3.09 11.52 -4.89
C ARG A 28 2.13 11.07 -5.99
N PRO A 29 0.92 11.63 -6.06
CA PRO A 29 -0.05 11.25 -7.11
C PRO A 29 0.52 11.34 -8.54
N GLU A 30 1.33 12.35 -8.82
CA GLU A 30 1.99 12.53 -10.12
C GLU A 30 3.05 11.46 -10.42
N GLU A 31 3.74 10.96 -9.39
CA GLU A 31 4.71 9.86 -9.56
C GLU A 31 3.98 8.55 -9.88
N ILE A 32 2.86 8.29 -9.20
CA ILE A 32 2.02 7.11 -9.48
C ILE A 32 1.42 7.20 -10.88
N ALA A 33 0.98 8.39 -11.30
CA ALA A 33 0.44 8.62 -12.65
C ALA A 33 1.49 8.32 -13.74
N ALA A 34 2.74 8.76 -13.55
CA ALA A 34 3.82 8.47 -14.48
C ALA A 34 4.15 6.96 -14.55
N ILE A 35 4.12 6.25 -13.41
CA ILE A 35 4.31 4.80 -13.39
C ILE A 35 3.15 4.08 -14.11
N ALA A 36 1.92 4.55 -13.91
CA ALA A 36 0.75 4.00 -14.58
C ALA A 36 0.78 4.20 -16.09
N GLU A 37 1.29 5.34 -16.56
CA GLU A 37 1.49 5.60 -17.99
C GLU A 37 2.50 4.61 -18.58
N LEU A 38 3.65 4.42 -17.91
CA LEU A 38 4.64 3.43 -18.30
C LEU A 38 4.06 2.00 -18.31
N ALA A 39 3.26 1.64 -17.31
CA ALA A 39 2.61 0.33 -17.25
C ALA A 39 1.70 0.14 -18.47
N ARG A 40 0.89 1.13 -18.80
CA ARG A 40 -0.02 1.11 -19.95
C ARG A 40 0.73 1.01 -21.28
N GLU A 41 1.81 1.78 -21.45
CA GLU A 41 2.67 1.70 -22.64
C GLU A 41 3.30 0.32 -22.86
N ARG A 42 3.50 -0.42 -21.77
CA ARG A 42 4.09 -1.77 -21.77
C ARG A 42 3.05 -2.88 -21.69
N GLU A 43 1.76 -2.56 -21.74
CA GLU A 43 0.64 -3.52 -21.59
C GLU A 43 0.76 -4.33 -20.28
N LEU A 44 1.14 -3.65 -19.20
CA LEU A 44 1.28 -4.23 -17.86
C LEU A 44 0.17 -3.73 -16.95
N GLY A 45 -0.29 -4.59 -16.03
CA GLY A 45 -1.13 -4.15 -14.93
C GLY A 45 -0.31 -3.37 -13.89
N LEU A 46 -0.96 -2.51 -13.12
CA LEU A 46 -0.35 -1.80 -12.00
C LEU A 46 -1.03 -2.18 -10.69
N HIS A 47 -0.26 -2.80 -9.81
CA HIS A 47 -0.67 -3.16 -8.45
C HIS A 47 -0.02 -2.23 -7.43
N MET A 48 -0.77 -1.88 -6.39
CA MET A 48 -0.27 -1.18 -5.22
C MET A 48 -0.37 -2.07 -3.98
N ASP A 49 0.76 -2.35 -3.34
CA ASP A 49 0.78 -2.85 -1.98
C ASP A 49 0.54 -1.68 -1.03
N GLY A 50 -0.59 -1.70 -0.37
CA GLY A 50 -1.04 -0.67 0.56
C GLY A 50 -1.02 -1.14 2.01
N ALA A 51 -0.04 -1.95 2.42
CA ALA A 51 0.12 -2.38 3.80
C ALA A 51 0.17 -1.20 4.80
N ARG A 52 0.66 -0.03 4.33
CA ARG A 52 0.66 1.24 5.06
C ARG A 52 -0.03 2.37 4.28
N PHE A 53 -1.01 2.03 3.47
CA PHE A 53 -1.73 3.00 2.65
C PHE A 53 -2.36 4.14 3.47
N ALA A 54 -2.92 3.80 4.65
CA ALA A 54 -3.47 4.80 5.56
C ALA A 54 -2.43 5.87 5.96
N ASN A 55 -1.19 5.46 6.22
CA ASN A 55 -0.11 6.37 6.59
C ASN A 55 0.28 7.29 5.44
N ALA A 56 0.30 6.77 4.22
CA ALA A 56 0.55 7.58 3.02
C ALA A 56 -0.58 8.59 2.78
N VAL A 57 -1.85 8.18 2.88
CA VAL A 57 -3.00 9.09 2.77
C VAL A 57 -2.93 10.20 3.81
N ALA A 58 -2.62 9.84 5.07
CA ALA A 58 -2.51 10.81 6.16
C ALA A 58 -1.35 11.79 5.97
N PHE A 59 -0.22 11.34 5.40
CA PHE A 59 0.93 12.18 5.11
C PHE A 59 0.70 13.11 3.91
N LEU A 60 0.11 12.59 2.84
CA LEU A 60 -0.17 13.35 1.61
C LEU A 60 -1.32 14.34 1.80
N ASP A 61 -2.12 14.18 2.85
CA ASP A 61 -3.31 14.98 3.15
C ASP A 61 -4.24 15.14 1.95
N CYS A 62 -4.50 14.03 1.26
CA CYS A 62 -5.32 13.99 0.06
C CYS A 62 -6.39 12.91 0.14
N ALA A 63 -7.32 12.92 -0.82
CA ALA A 63 -8.33 11.87 -0.93
C ALA A 63 -7.68 10.50 -1.15
N PRO A 64 -8.20 9.40 -0.55
CA PRO A 64 -7.67 8.05 -0.76
C PRO A 64 -7.56 7.66 -2.24
N SER A 65 -8.49 8.08 -3.07
CA SER A 65 -8.44 7.87 -4.52
C SER A 65 -7.27 8.56 -5.20
N ALA A 66 -6.87 9.74 -4.72
CA ALA A 66 -5.69 10.44 -5.22
C ALA A 66 -4.39 9.76 -4.77
N ALA A 67 -4.34 9.30 -3.51
CA ALA A 67 -3.19 8.56 -2.98
C ALA A 67 -3.00 7.17 -3.64
N ALA A 68 -4.07 6.55 -4.11
CA ALA A 68 -4.01 5.31 -4.89
C ALA A 68 -3.59 5.58 -6.33
N GLY A 69 -4.02 6.70 -6.90
CA GLY A 69 -3.82 6.99 -8.31
C GLY A 69 -4.51 5.98 -9.23
N PRO A 70 -4.10 5.90 -10.50
CA PRO A 70 -4.75 5.03 -11.49
C PRO A 70 -4.18 3.59 -11.49
N VAL A 71 -4.19 2.94 -10.31
CA VAL A 71 -3.80 1.53 -10.19
C VAL A 71 -4.97 0.59 -10.54
N ASP A 72 -4.69 -0.63 -11.00
CA ASP A 72 -5.72 -1.63 -11.30
C ASP A 72 -6.20 -2.35 -10.04
N ALA A 73 -5.31 -2.55 -9.08
CA ALA A 73 -5.61 -3.20 -7.81
C ALA A 73 -4.77 -2.64 -6.67
N LEU A 74 -5.40 -2.55 -5.50
CA LEU A 74 -4.79 -2.12 -4.24
C LEU A 74 -4.99 -3.21 -3.18
N SER A 75 -3.91 -3.72 -2.61
CA SER A 75 -3.95 -4.48 -1.36
C SER A 75 -4.05 -3.50 -0.20
N PHE A 76 -5.27 -3.29 0.29
CA PHE A 76 -5.54 -2.29 1.32
C PHE A 76 -5.36 -2.91 2.71
N GLY A 77 -4.24 -2.58 3.36
CA GLY A 77 -3.84 -3.11 4.66
C GLY A 77 -4.51 -2.40 5.83
N PHE A 78 -5.00 -3.19 6.80
CA PHE A 78 -5.57 -2.69 8.05
C PHE A 78 -4.81 -3.20 9.27
N ILE A 79 -4.06 -4.30 9.17
CA ILE A 79 -3.38 -4.93 10.31
C ILE A 79 -2.34 -3.99 10.92
N LYS A 80 -1.50 -3.37 10.11
CA LYS A 80 -0.49 -2.41 10.58
C LYS A 80 -1.09 -1.09 11.08
N ASN A 81 -2.40 -0.91 10.96
CA ASN A 81 -3.14 0.29 11.34
C ASN A 81 -4.16 0.06 12.47
N GLY A 82 -4.03 -1.05 13.20
CA GLY A 82 -4.86 -1.39 14.34
C GLY A 82 -5.94 -2.45 14.10
N GLY A 83 -6.06 -2.96 12.87
CA GLY A 83 -6.91 -4.11 12.57
C GLY A 83 -6.31 -5.41 13.10
N MET A 84 -7.15 -6.39 13.45
CA MET A 84 -6.67 -7.65 14.04
C MET A 84 -6.17 -8.64 12.97
N SER A 85 -6.98 -8.94 11.95
CA SER A 85 -6.67 -9.99 10.97
C SER A 85 -7.36 -9.81 9.63
N ALA A 86 -7.96 -8.64 9.40
CA ALA A 86 -8.72 -8.35 8.19
C ALA A 86 -7.95 -7.40 7.29
N GLU A 87 -7.89 -7.74 6.01
CA GLU A 87 -7.39 -6.88 4.95
C GLU A 87 -8.34 -6.93 3.75
N ALA A 88 -8.26 -5.94 2.88
CA ALA A 88 -9.09 -5.86 1.69
C ALA A 88 -8.22 -5.83 0.43
N ILE A 89 -8.76 -6.36 -0.66
CA ILE A 89 -8.23 -6.07 -2.00
C ILE A 89 -9.30 -5.24 -2.71
N VAL A 90 -8.90 -4.07 -3.17
CA VAL A 90 -9.74 -3.17 -3.96
C VAL A 90 -9.35 -3.34 -5.42
N PHE A 91 -10.30 -3.71 -6.27
CA PHE A 91 -10.12 -3.77 -7.72
C PHE A 91 -10.81 -2.56 -8.33
N PHE A 92 -10.07 -1.78 -9.10
CA PHE A 92 -10.60 -0.65 -9.85
C PHE A 92 -11.15 -1.09 -11.21
N ASP A 93 -10.69 -2.27 -11.70
CA ASP A 93 -11.29 -2.99 -12.82
C ASP A 93 -12.18 -4.14 -12.30
N PRO A 94 -13.51 -4.11 -12.51
CA PRO A 94 -14.41 -5.18 -12.10
C PRO A 94 -14.08 -6.56 -12.68
N ALA A 95 -13.49 -6.62 -13.87
CA ALA A 95 -13.11 -7.89 -14.49
C ALA A 95 -12.06 -8.66 -13.67
N LEU A 96 -11.14 -7.96 -13.03
CA LEU A 96 -10.17 -8.58 -12.11
C LEU A 96 -10.82 -9.14 -10.86
N ALA A 97 -11.85 -8.48 -10.35
CA ALA A 97 -12.58 -8.93 -9.17
C ALA A 97 -13.28 -10.27 -9.40
N ASP A 98 -13.85 -10.49 -10.58
CA ASP A 98 -14.51 -11.76 -10.92
C ASP A 98 -13.55 -12.94 -10.89
N VAL A 99 -12.38 -12.80 -11.46
CA VAL A 99 -11.32 -13.84 -11.41
C VAL A 99 -10.82 -14.04 -9.98
N ALA A 100 -10.64 -12.96 -9.23
CA ALA A 100 -10.13 -12.98 -7.87
C ALA A 100 -11.05 -13.73 -6.90
N ARG A 101 -12.37 -13.69 -7.09
CA ARG A 101 -13.35 -14.45 -6.28
C ARG A 101 -13.04 -15.94 -6.25
N TYR A 102 -12.75 -16.54 -7.38
CA TYR A 102 -12.40 -17.97 -7.48
C TYR A 102 -11.02 -18.26 -6.88
N ARG A 103 -10.05 -17.38 -7.12
CA ARG A 103 -8.72 -17.50 -6.53
C ARG A 103 -8.76 -17.40 -5.01
N ARG A 104 -9.54 -16.46 -4.46
CA ARG A 104 -9.79 -16.31 -3.03
C ARG A 104 -10.31 -17.61 -2.41
N LYS A 105 -11.29 -18.26 -3.06
CA LYS A 105 -11.84 -19.55 -2.58
C LYS A 105 -10.79 -20.63 -2.58
N ARG A 106 -10.05 -20.79 -3.67
CA ARG A 106 -8.99 -21.82 -3.81
C ARG A 106 -7.85 -21.62 -2.81
N ALA A 107 -7.50 -20.38 -2.49
CA ALA A 107 -6.47 -20.03 -1.53
C ALA A 107 -6.90 -20.15 -0.06
N GLY A 108 -8.14 -20.60 0.21
CA GLY A 108 -8.65 -20.74 1.58
C GLY A 108 -9.09 -19.44 2.26
N HIS A 109 -9.09 -18.32 1.56
CA HIS A 109 -9.43 -17.01 2.12
C HIS A 109 -10.93 -16.70 2.12
N LEU A 110 -11.78 -17.63 1.70
CA LEU A 110 -13.24 -17.51 1.82
C LEU A 110 -13.73 -18.25 3.06
N GLN A 111 -13.63 -17.62 4.21
CA GLN A 111 -14.05 -18.17 5.48
C GLN A 111 -15.58 -18.15 5.62
N SER A 112 -16.16 -19.17 6.31
CA SER A 112 -17.61 -19.32 6.48
C SER A 112 -18.24 -18.17 7.28
N LYS A 113 -17.50 -17.53 8.18
CA LYS A 113 -17.95 -16.40 9.01
C LYS A 113 -17.18 -15.12 8.66
N GLY A 114 -16.98 -14.84 7.38
CA GLY A 114 -16.28 -13.66 6.87
C GLY A 114 -16.84 -12.32 7.36
N ARG A 115 -18.08 -12.29 7.86
CA ARG A 115 -18.67 -11.09 8.46
C ARG A 115 -17.89 -10.53 9.64
N PHE A 116 -17.17 -11.38 10.41
CA PHE A 116 -16.35 -10.91 11.53
C PHE A 116 -15.10 -10.16 11.04
N LEU A 117 -14.54 -10.55 9.89
CA LEU A 117 -13.48 -9.83 9.24
C LEU A 117 -14.00 -8.52 8.63
N ALA A 118 -15.13 -8.60 7.91
CA ALA A 118 -15.74 -7.43 7.30
C ALA A 118 -16.17 -6.37 8.32
N ALA A 119 -16.61 -6.78 9.53
CA ALA A 119 -16.98 -5.86 10.60
C ALA A 119 -15.80 -5.02 11.09
N GLN A 120 -14.56 -5.59 11.10
CA GLN A 120 -13.35 -4.84 11.45
C GLN A 120 -13.07 -3.75 10.42
N LEU A 121 -13.08 -4.09 9.13
CA LEU A 121 -12.88 -3.10 8.05
C LEU A 121 -13.94 -2.01 8.09
N LYS A 122 -15.21 -2.41 8.27
CA LYS A 122 -16.31 -1.45 8.38
C LYS A 122 -16.09 -0.47 9.54
N ALA A 123 -15.77 -0.99 10.73
CA ALA A 123 -15.53 -0.16 11.91
C ALA A 123 -14.33 0.78 11.72
N MET A 124 -13.26 0.33 11.07
CA MET A 124 -12.09 1.17 10.80
C MET A 124 -12.38 2.30 9.82
N LEU A 125 -13.24 2.05 8.82
CA LEU A 125 -13.60 3.05 7.80
C LEU A 125 -14.68 4.02 8.30
N GLU A 126 -15.63 3.54 9.11
CA GLU A 126 -16.66 4.39 9.73
C GLU A 126 -16.00 5.32 10.77
N GLY A 127 -16.26 6.62 10.67
CA GLY A 127 -15.71 7.62 11.59
C GLY A 127 -14.21 7.87 11.44
N ASP A 128 -13.61 7.49 10.31
CA ASP A 128 -12.21 7.76 9.95
C ASP A 128 -11.18 7.24 10.97
N ILE A 129 -11.49 6.18 11.71
CA ILE A 129 -10.57 5.58 12.69
C ILE A 129 -9.23 5.22 12.05
N TRP A 130 -9.25 4.68 10.85
CA TRP A 130 -8.05 4.30 10.09
C TRP A 130 -7.14 5.49 9.81
N LEU A 131 -7.68 6.67 9.51
CA LEU A 131 -6.90 7.90 9.30
C LEU A 131 -6.42 8.50 10.63
N ALA A 132 -7.24 8.45 11.68
CA ALA A 132 -6.84 8.91 12.99
C ALA A 132 -5.65 8.12 13.53
N ASN A 133 -5.68 6.79 13.42
CA ASN A 133 -4.56 5.92 13.79
C ASN A 133 -3.31 6.23 12.98
N ALA A 134 -3.45 6.39 11.68
CA ALA A 134 -2.35 6.71 10.78
C ALA A 134 -1.70 8.06 11.10
N ARG A 135 -2.50 9.10 11.33
CA ARG A 135 -2.01 10.43 11.72
C ARG A 135 -1.25 10.39 13.04
N HIS A 136 -1.77 9.63 14.02
CA HIS A 136 -1.09 9.46 15.31
C HIS A 136 0.26 8.77 15.15
N ALA A 137 0.31 7.67 14.40
CA ALA A 137 1.54 6.93 14.14
C ALA A 137 2.57 7.77 13.37
N ASN A 138 2.14 8.53 12.35
CA ASN A 138 2.99 9.43 11.59
C ASN A 138 3.55 10.57 12.47
N ALA A 139 2.74 11.12 13.36
CA ALA A 139 3.17 12.17 14.28
C ALA A 139 4.27 11.64 15.22
N ALA A 140 4.08 10.46 15.81
CA ALA A 140 5.09 9.82 16.65
C ALA A 140 6.40 9.55 15.88
N ALA A 141 6.31 9.07 14.64
CA ALA A 141 7.48 8.87 13.79
C ALA A 141 8.20 10.20 13.47
N ALA A 142 7.46 11.27 13.20
CA ALA A 142 8.02 12.59 12.95
C ALA A 142 8.73 13.18 14.18
N GLU A 143 8.19 12.96 15.39
CA GLU A 143 8.82 13.36 16.65
C GLU A 143 10.17 12.66 16.86
N ILE A 144 10.20 11.33 16.68
CA ILE A 144 11.44 10.55 16.73
C ILE A 144 12.41 11.02 15.64
N GLY A 145 11.89 11.25 14.43
CA GLY A 145 12.67 11.75 13.30
C GLY A 145 13.33 13.09 13.58
N THR A 146 12.66 13.99 14.28
CA THR A 146 13.21 15.27 14.72
C THR A 146 14.38 15.06 15.69
N ALA A 147 14.24 14.17 16.65
CA ALA A 147 15.30 13.83 17.60
C ALA A 147 16.52 13.17 16.91
N CYS A 148 16.32 12.53 15.77
CA CYS A 148 17.34 11.83 14.99
C CYS A 148 17.77 12.57 13.71
N ALA A 149 17.43 13.84 13.52
CA ALA A 149 17.49 14.57 12.24
C ALA A 149 18.83 14.42 11.49
N GLY A 150 19.97 14.51 12.17
CA GLY A 150 21.29 14.39 11.54
C GLY A 150 21.69 12.94 11.15
N ARG A 151 20.86 11.95 11.47
CA ARG A 151 21.14 10.52 11.31
C ARG A 151 20.11 9.80 10.44
N LEU A 152 19.08 10.49 10.00
CA LEU A 152 18.04 9.90 9.15
C LEU A 152 18.63 9.49 7.79
N MET A 153 18.28 8.30 7.32
CA MET A 153 18.65 7.81 5.99
C MET A 153 17.71 8.32 4.91
N HIS A 154 16.45 8.53 5.27
CA HIS A 154 15.37 9.00 4.39
C HIS A 154 14.48 10.00 5.13
N PRO A 155 13.80 10.92 4.43
CA PRO A 155 12.73 11.73 5.01
C PRO A 155 11.63 10.84 5.62
N VAL A 156 11.05 11.29 6.73
CA VAL A 156 9.95 10.61 7.40
C VAL A 156 8.64 11.04 6.74
N GLU A 157 8.02 10.17 5.96
CA GLU A 157 6.80 10.44 5.19
C GLU A 157 5.66 9.46 5.51
N ALA A 158 5.87 8.61 6.51
CA ALA A 158 4.90 7.66 7.04
C ALA A 158 5.24 7.36 8.51
N ASN A 159 4.88 6.17 8.99
CA ASN A 159 5.15 5.73 10.36
C ASN A 159 6.46 4.92 10.50
N GLU A 160 7.32 4.94 9.50
CA GLU A 160 8.63 4.28 9.51
C GLU A 160 9.75 5.29 9.33
N LEU A 161 10.85 5.08 10.03
CA LEU A 161 12.06 5.86 9.90
C LEU A 161 13.30 4.97 10.03
N PHE A 162 14.38 5.36 9.37
CA PHE A 162 15.63 4.62 9.33
C PHE A 162 16.75 5.54 9.82
N VAL A 163 17.41 5.11 10.89
CA VAL A 163 18.46 5.88 11.56
C VAL A 163 19.80 5.18 11.39
N ARG A 164 20.83 5.91 11.00
CA ARG A 164 22.20 5.39 11.00
C ARG A 164 22.68 5.24 12.44
N CYS A 165 23.13 4.05 12.76
CA CYS A 165 23.72 3.72 14.06
C CYS A 165 25.18 3.33 13.90
N THR A 166 25.96 3.55 14.93
CA THR A 166 27.31 2.97 15.04
C THR A 166 27.20 1.52 15.52
N PRO A 167 28.25 0.68 15.35
CA PRO A 167 28.21 -0.70 15.86
C PRO A 167 28.03 -0.83 17.38
N ALA A 168 28.26 0.26 18.14
CA ALA A 168 28.14 0.28 19.59
C ALA A 168 26.73 0.73 20.06
N GLU A 169 25.89 1.25 19.18
CA GLU A 169 24.51 1.65 19.42
C GLU A 169 23.54 0.56 18.98
#